data_c3c55676f7325c461b853d77b5b089d7
#
_entry.id   c3c55676f7325c461b853d77b5b089d7
#
_cell.length_a   1.000
_cell.length_b   1.000
_cell.length_c   1.000
_cell.angle_alpha   90.00
_cell.angle_beta   90.00
_cell.angle_gamma   90.00
#
_symmetry.space_group_name_H-M   'P 1'
#
loop_
_entity.id
_entity.type
_entity.pdbx_description
1 polymer ?
#
loop_
_entity_poly.entity_id
_entity_poly.type
_entity_poly.pdbx_seq_one_letter_code
_entity_poly.pdbx_strand_id
1 'polypeptide(L)'
;ATPAELLLEAAGRELDAQSPNIAAVLLWLRAVRIRLLAEAARQGRFSGALCPPGVWQDEDVFAALQTALAPTHVGALPLCGAWFAGSKFSASIHAFVDERDAGDNLIARAWLENDDGERLAALKRPCPPRGGEIGLLTCILPSEACVLTLCASLSKGGEIIEQSQIPVYVGVKGMLEAAF
;
A
#
# COMPACT_ATOMS: atom_id res chain seq x y z
N ALA A 1 -14.01 9.12 11.01
CA ALA A 1 -13.73 9.07 9.56
C ALA A 1 -12.26 8.80 9.35
N THR A 2 -11.90 7.97 8.39
CA THR A 2 -10.50 7.73 8.00
C THR A 2 -10.02 8.85 7.08
N PRO A 3 -8.72 9.13 6.96
CA PRO A 3 -8.20 10.12 6.00
C PRO A 3 -8.70 9.88 4.57
N ALA A 4 -8.93 8.62 4.20
CA ALA A 4 -9.48 8.26 2.90
C ALA A 4 -10.99 8.60 2.77
N GLU A 5 -11.77 8.37 3.81
CA GLU A 5 -13.19 8.81 3.86
C GLU A 5 -13.29 10.34 3.77
N LEU A 6 -12.36 11.06 4.38
CA LEU A 6 -12.28 12.51 4.37
C LEU A 6 -11.84 13.06 3.00
N LEU A 7 -10.87 12.40 2.33
CA LEU A 7 -10.51 12.72 0.95
C LEU A 7 -11.66 12.49 -0.02
N LEU A 8 -12.44 11.43 0.19
CA LEU A 8 -13.64 11.16 -0.59
C LEU A 8 -14.76 12.14 -0.30
N GLU A 9 -14.94 12.56 0.95
CA GLU A 9 -15.91 13.57 1.31
C GLU A 9 -15.54 14.93 0.70
N ALA A 10 -14.24 15.28 0.69
CA ALA A 10 -13.75 16.48 0.03
C ALA A 10 -13.89 16.39 -1.50
N ALA A 11 -13.57 15.26 -2.11
CA ALA A 11 -13.80 15.00 -3.53
C ALA A 11 -15.29 14.86 -3.86
N GLY A 12 -16.10 14.31 -2.97
CA GLY A 12 -17.54 14.12 -3.13
C GLY A 12 -18.36 15.40 -3.08
N ARG A 13 -17.78 16.53 -2.68
CA ARG A 13 -18.40 17.84 -2.86
C ARG A 13 -18.39 18.30 -4.32
N GLU A 14 -17.50 17.75 -5.14
CA GLU A 14 -17.47 17.97 -6.59
C GLU A 14 -18.07 16.81 -7.39
N LEU A 15 -18.22 15.63 -6.76
CA LEU A 15 -18.81 14.44 -7.35
C LEU A 15 -20.21 14.24 -6.75
N ASP A 16 -21.22 14.09 -7.59
CA ASP A 16 -22.56 13.70 -7.13
C ASP A 16 -22.46 12.43 -6.29
N ALA A 17 -22.87 12.52 -5.01
CA ALA A 17 -22.81 11.42 -4.04
C ALA A 17 -23.58 10.15 -4.50
N GLN A 18 -24.41 10.25 -5.53
CA GLN A 18 -25.11 9.13 -6.16
C GLN A 18 -24.38 8.57 -7.39
N SER A 19 -23.20 9.11 -7.72
CA SER A 19 -22.41 8.59 -8.84
C SER A 19 -21.95 7.16 -8.56
N PRO A 20 -22.14 6.21 -9.50
CA PRO A 20 -21.63 4.86 -9.37
C PRO A 20 -20.10 4.82 -9.19
N ASN A 21 -19.38 5.86 -9.60
CA ASN A 21 -17.95 5.99 -9.42
C ASN A 21 -17.54 6.16 -7.93
N ILE A 22 -18.37 6.81 -7.12
CA ILE A 22 -18.12 6.96 -5.67
C ILE A 22 -18.19 5.59 -4.98
N ALA A 23 -19.18 4.78 -5.29
CA ALA A 23 -19.31 3.45 -4.73
C ALA A 23 -18.08 2.58 -5.07
N ALA A 24 -17.61 2.63 -6.32
CA ALA A 24 -16.42 1.90 -6.75
C ALA A 24 -15.15 2.37 -6.02
N VAL A 25 -14.99 3.69 -5.83
CA VAL A 25 -13.84 4.26 -5.09
C VAL A 25 -13.89 3.87 -3.61
N LEU A 26 -15.08 3.85 -2.98
CA LEU A 26 -15.23 3.42 -1.58
C LEU A 26 -14.91 1.94 -1.38
N LEU A 27 -15.35 1.07 -2.30
CA LEU A 27 -15.04 -0.36 -2.29
C LEU A 27 -13.53 -0.59 -2.42
N TRP A 28 -12.91 0.09 -3.37
CA TRP A 28 -11.48 0.02 -3.59
C TRP A 28 -10.66 0.50 -2.38
N LEU A 29 -11.03 1.63 -1.74
CA LEU A 29 -10.40 2.08 -0.50
C LEU A 29 -10.58 1.10 0.64
N ARG A 30 -11.72 0.42 0.71
CA ARG A 30 -11.95 -0.66 1.68
C ARG A 30 -10.98 -1.80 1.46
N ALA A 31 -10.77 -2.22 0.20
CA ALA A 31 -9.81 -3.26 -0.14
C ALA A 31 -8.38 -2.88 0.25
N VAL A 32 -7.93 -1.67 -0.08
CA VAL A 32 -6.61 -1.15 0.31
C VAL A 32 -6.43 -1.14 1.83
N ARG A 33 -7.45 -0.67 2.57
CA ARG A 33 -7.40 -0.63 4.04
C ARG A 33 -7.30 -2.04 4.65
N ILE A 34 -8.08 -2.98 4.16
CA ILE A 34 -8.05 -4.37 4.64
C ILE A 34 -6.69 -5.00 4.34
N ARG A 35 -6.15 -4.77 3.16
CA ARG A 35 -4.81 -5.20 2.80
C ARG A 35 -3.75 -4.68 3.78
N LEU A 36 -3.72 -3.36 4.01
CA LEU A 36 -2.77 -2.74 4.94
C LEU A 36 -2.90 -3.28 6.37
N LEU A 37 -4.13 -3.52 6.83
CA LEU A 37 -4.37 -4.12 8.14
C LEU A 37 -3.86 -5.56 8.21
N ALA A 38 -4.08 -6.37 7.18
CA ALA A 38 -3.61 -7.74 7.11
C ALA A 38 -2.06 -7.80 7.06
N GLU A 39 -1.43 -6.93 6.28
CA GLU A 39 0.03 -6.82 6.22
C GLU A 39 0.62 -6.36 7.57
N ALA A 40 0.01 -5.37 8.23
CA ALA A 40 0.43 -4.89 9.53
C ALA A 40 0.29 -5.98 10.62
N ALA A 41 -0.83 -6.71 10.62
CA ALA A 41 -1.04 -7.83 11.53
C ALA A 41 0.02 -8.92 11.32
N ARG A 42 0.33 -9.25 10.09
CA ARG A 42 1.36 -10.23 9.73
C ARG A 42 2.76 -9.78 10.15
N GLN A 43 3.10 -8.51 9.94
CA GLN A 43 4.37 -7.93 10.39
C GLN A 43 4.47 -7.93 11.93
N GLY A 44 3.39 -7.67 12.62
CA GLY A 44 3.29 -7.74 14.09
C GLY A 44 3.31 -9.16 14.66
N ARG A 45 3.43 -10.20 13.82
CA ARG A 45 3.42 -11.61 14.19
C ARG A 45 2.17 -12.06 14.93
N PHE A 46 1.03 -11.46 14.62
CA PHE A 46 -0.24 -11.96 15.15
C PHE A 46 -0.60 -13.29 14.49
N SER A 47 -0.96 -14.27 15.31
CA SER A 47 -1.33 -15.62 14.87
C SER A 47 -2.80 -15.74 14.45
N GLY A 48 -3.33 -14.80 13.70
CA GLY A 48 -4.68 -14.84 13.17
C GLY A 48 -5.12 -13.54 12.54
N ALA A 49 -5.94 -13.61 11.53
CA ALA A 49 -6.60 -12.48 10.92
C ALA A 49 -8.11 -12.54 11.22
N LEU A 50 -8.66 -11.49 11.79
CA LEU A 50 -10.10 -11.30 11.90
C LEU A 50 -10.60 -10.80 10.54
N CYS A 51 -11.29 -11.67 9.79
CA CYS A 51 -11.97 -11.27 8.58
C CYS A 51 -13.31 -10.61 8.94
N PRO A 52 -13.55 -9.35 8.56
CA PRO A 52 -14.84 -8.71 8.75
C PRO A 52 -15.95 -9.49 8.05
N PRO A 53 -17.18 -9.50 8.58
CA PRO A 53 -18.32 -10.08 7.88
C PRO A 53 -18.48 -9.49 6.49
N GLY A 54 -18.78 -10.33 5.49
CA GLY A 54 -19.00 -9.90 4.11
C GLY A 54 -17.75 -9.71 3.25
N VAL A 55 -16.54 -9.94 3.78
CA VAL A 55 -15.29 -9.92 2.99
C VAL A 55 -15.35 -10.87 1.79
N TRP A 56 -15.97 -12.04 1.97
CA TRP A 56 -16.10 -13.06 0.93
C TRP A 56 -17.09 -12.70 -0.20
N GLN A 57 -17.88 -11.65 -0.02
CA GLN A 57 -18.87 -11.18 -0.99
C GLN A 57 -18.34 -10.07 -1.89
N ASP A 58 -17.16 -9.52 -1.56
CA ASP A 58 -16.52 -8.41 -2.25
C ASP A 58 -15.21 -8.94 -2.86
N GLU A 59 -15.20 -9.09 -4.18
CA GLU A 59 -14.08 -9.67 -4.92
C GLU A 59 -12.78 -8.87 -4.73
N ASP A 60 -12.85 -7.53 -4.70
CA ASP A 60 -11.69 -6.66 -4.54
C ASP A 60 -11.09 -6.80 -3.14
N VAL A 61 -11.94 -6.88 -2.11
CA VAL A 61 -11.52 -7.09 -0.72
C VAL A 61 -10.92 -8.48 -0.55
N PHE A 62 -11.51 -9.48 -1.16
CA PHE A 62 -10.99 -10.84 -1.12
C PHE A 62 -9.62 -10.96 -1.81
N ALA A 63 -9.48 -10.38 -3.01
CA ALA A 63 -8.21 -10.33 -3.74
C ALA A 63 -7.12 -9.58 -2.95
N ALA A 64 -7.48 -8.49 -2.30
CA ALA A 64 -6.57 -7.73 -1.43
C ALA A 64 -6.06 -8.56 -0.25
N LEU A 65 -6.94 -9.34 0.39
CA LEU A 65 -6.57 -10.28 1.45
C LEU A 65 -5.69 -11.43 0.93
N GLN A 66 -6.05 -12.02 -0.19
CA GLN A 66 -5.24 -13.09 -0.81
C GLN A 66 -3.81 -12.59 -1.07
N THR A 67 -3.67 -11.38 -1.60
CA THR A 67 -2.36 -10.75 -1.83
C THR A 67 -1.60 -10.57 -0.52
N ALA A 68 -2.21 -9.95 0.49
CA ALA A 68 -1.55 -9.67 1.77
C ALA A 68 -1.17 -10.95 2.54
N LEU A 69 -1.93 -12.02 2.38
CA LEU A 69 -1.74 -13.31 3.07
C LEU A 69 -1.02 -14.34 2.20
N ALA A 70 -0.58 -13.99 1.00
CA ALA A 70 0.18 -14.90 0.14
C ALA A 70 1.42 -15.43 0.90
N PRO A 71 1.77 -16.72 0.76
CA PRO A 71 2.90 -17.32 1.50
C PRO A 71 4.21 -16.57 1.27
N THR A 72 4.53 -16.27 0.02
CA THR A 72 5.59 -15.31 -0.34
C THR A 72 4.94 -13.99 -0.70
N HIS A 73 5.34 -12.92 -0.04
CA HIS A 73 4.79 -11.58 -0.22
C HIS A 73 5.82 -10.51 0.13
N VAL A 74 5.87 -9.46 -0.67
CA VAL A 74 6.61 -8.25 -0.36
C VAL A 74 5.64 -7.09 -0.14
N GLY A 75 5.64 -6.55 1.06
CA GLY A 75 4.77 -5.47 1.49
C GLY A 75 5.51 -4.16 1.69
N ALA A 76 4.79 -3.08 1.51
CA ALA A 76 5.24 -1.74 1.85
C ALA A 76 4.15 -1.09 2.69
N LEU A 77 4.44 -0.86 3.96
CA LEU A 77 3.50 -0.25 4.90
C LEU A 77 3.79 1.23 5.04
N PRO A 78 3.04 2.12 4.35
CA PRO A 78 3.03 3.53 4.66
C PRO A 78 2.39 3.74 6.04
N LEU A 79 2.87 4.73 6.78
CA LEU A 79 2.34 5.05 8.12
C LEU A 79 0.89 5.53 8.08
N CYS A 80 0.44 6.05 6.92
CA CYS A 80 -0.94 6.46 6.67
C CYS A 80 -1.26 6.31 5.17
N GLY A 81 -2.55 6.33 4.82
CA GLY A 81 -3.00 6.22 3.41
C GLY A 81 -3.01 7.55 2.65
N ALA A 82 -2.94 8.67 3.36
CA ALA A 82 -2.96 10.02 2.79
C ALA A 82 -1.89 10.89 3.44
N TRP A 83 -1.28 11.77 2.65
CA TRP A 83 -0.13 12.58 3.03
C TRP A 83 -0.33 14.04 2.60
N PHE A 84 0.25 14.97 3.33
CA PHE A 84 0.29 16.36 2.90
C PHE A 84 1.34 16.57 1.81
N ALA A 85 0.99 17.35 0.80
CA ALA A 85 1.92 17.83 -0.21
C ALA A 85 3.14 18.50 0.45
N GLY A 86 4.33 18.20 -0.05
CA GLY A 86 5.60 18.69 0.48
C GLY A 86 6.04 18.05 1.81
N SER A 87 5.25 17.13 2.38
CA SER A 87 5.64 16.44 3.63
C SER A 87 6.63 15.31 3.39
N LYS A 88 7.25 14.83 4.47
CA LYS A 88 8.13 13.67 4.44
C LYS A 88 7.29 12.39 4.39
N PHE A 89 7.44 11.62 3.32
CA PHE A 89 6.90 10.27 3.19
C PHE A 89 7.79 9.25 3.86
N SER A 90 7.18 8.21 4.42
CA SER A 90 7.89 7.07 5.00
C SER A 90 7.06 5.80 4.88
N ALA A 91 7.66 4.72 4.40
CA ALA A 91 7.04 3.40 4.34
C ALA A 91 8.04 2.32 4.77
N SER A 92 7.61 1.44 5.66
CA SER A 92 8.38 0.24 6.05
C SER A 92 8.22 -0.83 4.99
N ILE A 93 9.34 -1.35 4.51
CA ILE A 93 9.39 -2.43 3.52
C ILE A 93 9.73 -3.72 4.24
N HIS A 94 8.94 -4.75 4.00
CA HIS A 94 9.12 -6.07 4.59
C HIS A 94 8.80 -7.16 3.56
N ALA A 95 9.33 -8.35 3.78
CA ALA A 95 9.04 -9.52 2.96
C ALA A 95 8.67 -10.70 3.86
N PHE A 96 7.76 -11.52 3.37
CA PHE A 96 7.46 -12.86 3.89
C PHE A 96 7.85 -13.85 2.79
N VAL A 97 8.58 -14.88 3.14
CA VAL A 97 9.11 -15.82 2.15
C VAL A 97 8.73 -17.22 2.59
N ASP A 98 7.95 -17.90 1.74
CA ASP A 98 7.60 -19.32 1.92
C ASP A 98 8.85 -20.19 1.86
N GLU A 99 8.84 -21.35 2.51
CA GLU A 99 9.97 -22.27 2.52
C GLU A 99 10.41 -22.72 1.12
N ARG A 100 9.46 -22.78 0.16
CA ARG A 100 9.75 -23.15 -1.24
C ARG A 100 10.52 -22.06 -1.99
N ASP A 101 10.31 -20.81 -1.60
CA ASP A 101 10.95 -19.64 -2.21
C ASP A 101 12.18 -19.20 -1.43
N ALA A 102 12.36 -19.72 -0.19
CA ALA A 102 13.48 -19.41 0.67
C ALA A 102 14.83 -19.73 0.00
N GLY A 103 15.85 -19.02 0.37
CA GLY A 103 17.20 -19.23 -0.12
C GLY A 103 18.03 -17.96 -0.22
N ASP A 104 19.24 -18.12 -0.71
CA ASP A 104 20.15 -17.03 -0.97
C ASP A 104 19.80 -16.28 -2.27
N ASN A 105 20.35 -15.09 -2.43
CA ASN A 105 20.15 -14.23 -3.61
C ASN A 105 18.71 -13.67 -3.78
N LEU A 106 17.98 -13.54 -2.68
CA LEU A 106 16.74 -12.77 -2.66
C LEU A 106 17.05 -11.27 -2.61
N ILE A 107 16.45 -10.51 -3.51
CA ILE A 107 16.57 -9.05 -3.58
C ILE A 107 15.18 -8.43 -3.51
N ALA A 108 14.96 -7.62 -2.48
CA ALA A 108 13.77 -6.79 -2.39
C ALA A 108 14.05 -5.40 -2.98
N ARG A 109 13.07 -4.88 -3.70
CA ARG A 109 13.05 -3.51 -4.24
C ARG A 109 11.75 -2.87 -3.84
N ALA A 110 11.80 -1.56 -3.54
CA ALA A 110 10.62 -0.75 -3.39
C ALA A 110 10.87 0.62 -4.00
N TRP A 111 9.83 1.23 -4.55
CA TRP A 111 9.92 2.57 -5.12
C TRP A 111 8.56 3.26 -5.06
N LEU A 112 8.61 4.58 -5.01
CA LEU A 112 7.46 5.45 -5.14
C LEU A 112 7.54 6.14 -6.50
N GLU A 113 6.50 6.02 -7.31
CA GLU A 113 6.45 6.59 -8.66
C GLU A 113 5.15 7.36 -8.91
N ASN A 114 5.21 8.32 -9.83
CA ASN A 114 4.04 9.02 -10.34
C ASN A 114 3.40 8.27 -11.52
N ASP A 115 2.31 8.82 -12.06
CA ASP A 115 1.57 8.23 -13.19
C ASP A 115 2.41 8.18 -14.49
N ASP A 116 3.43 9.03 -14.60
CA ASP A 116 4.36 9.04 -15.74
C ASP A 116 5.47 7.98 -15.59
N GLY A 117 5.49 7.25 -14.47
CA GLY A 117 6.52 6.25 -14.16
C GLY A 117 7.83 6.83 -13.64
N GLU A 118 7.84 8.13 -13.31
CA GLU A 118 9.01 8.77 -12.70
C GLU A 118 9.13 8.37 -11.24
N ARG A 119 10.31 7.92 -10.84
CA ARG A 119 10.57 7.46 -9.47
C ARG A 119 11.06 8.59 -8.58
N LEU A 120 10.26 8.91 -7.56
CA LEU A 120 10.61 9.90 -6.54
C LEU A 120 11.57 9.33 -5.49
N ALA A 121 11.46 8.04 -5.21
CA ALA A 121 12.34 7.33 -4.28
C ALA A 121 12.46 5.87 -4.66
N ALA A 122 13.60 5.25 -4.33
CA ALA A 122 13.81 3.83 -4.55
C ALA A 122 14.70 3.23 -3.45
N LEU A 123 14.41 1.98 -3.11
CA LEU A 123 15.19 1.12 -2.20
C LEU A 123 15.47 -0.20 -2.91
N LYS A 124 16.72 -0.68 -2.82
CA LYS A 124 17.10 -2.02 -3.25
C LYS A 124 18.00 -2.62 -2.18
N ARG A 125 17.61 -3.77 -1.63
CA ARG A 125 18.35 -4.44 -0.54
C ARG A 125 18.30 -5.96 -0.72
N PRO A 126 19.34 -6.68 -0.23
CA PRO A 126 19.22 -8.11 -0.01
C PRO A 126 18.05 -8.39 0.94
N CYS A 127 17.29 -9.43 0.64
CA CYS A 127 16.25 -9.92 1.53
C CYS A 127 16.78 -11.14 2.29
N PRO A 128 16.52 -11.23 3.61
CA PRO A 128 16.87 -12.43 4.36
C PRO A 128 16.21 -13.68 3.76
N PRO A 129 16.83 -14.87 3.83
CA PRO A 129 16.34 -16.09 3.20
C PRO A 129 14.89 -16.47 3.54
N ARG A 130 14.41 -16.08 4.72
CA ARG A 130 13.04 -16.32 5.21
C ARG A 130 12.19 -15.05 5.29
N GLY A 131 12.62 -13.97 4.63
CA GLY A 131 11.97 -12.68 4.75
C GLY A 131 12.35 -11.93 6.04
N GLY A 132 11.61 -10.85 6.30
CA GLY A 132 11.79 -9.95 7.44
C GLY A 132 11.75 -8.49 7.02
N GLU A 133 12.19 -7.62 7.90
CA GLU A 133 12.32 -6.19 7.61
C GLU A 133 13.45 -5.94 6.62
N ILE A 134 13.14 -5.21 5.55
CA ILE A 134 14.08 -4.85 4.48
C ILE A 134 14.66 -3.46 4.72
N GLY A 135 13.82 -2.54 5.21
CA GLY A 135 14.23 -1.18 5.50
C GLY A 135 13.12 -0.15 5.32
N LEU A 136 13.50 1.11 5.33
CA LEU A 136 12.60 2.25 5.26
C LEU A 136 12.81 3.00 3.95
N LEU A 137 11.75 3.15 3.16
CA LEU A 137 11.70 4.03 1.99
C LEU A 137 11.23 5.41 2.45
N THR A 138 12.00 6.44 2.15
CA THR A 138 11.66 7.83 2.54
C THR A 138 11.96 8.81 1.41
N CYS A 139 11.11 9.83 1.26
CA CYS A 139 11.34 10.97 0.38
C CYS A 139 10.54 12.19 0.85
N ILE A 140 10.73 13.32 0.17
CA ILE A 140 9.82 14.46 0.25
C ILE A 140 8.81 14.32 -0.89
N LEU A 141 7.54 14.43 -0.57
CA LEU A 141 6.46 14.34 -1.54
C LEU A 141 6.36 15.61 -2.40
N PRO A 142 5.75 15.54 -3.59
CA PRO A 142 5.44 16.69 -4.41
C PRO A 142 4.69 17.78 -3.63
N SER A 143 4.87 19.04 -4.04
CA SER A 143 4.18 20.18 -3.44
C SER A 143 2.72 20.34 -3.90
N GLU A 144 2.30 19.54 -4.86
CA GLU A 144 0.96 19.55 -5.45
C GLU A 144 0.20 18.27 -5.10
N ALA A 145 -1.13 18.35 -5.13
CA ALA A 145 -1.99 17.19 -4.94
C ALA A 145 -1.82 16.21 -6.10
N CYS A 146 -1.56 14.95 -5.78
CA CYS A 146 -1.40 13.90 -6.77
C CYS A 146 -1.66 12.51 -6.14
N VAL A 147 -1.77 11.51 -7.00
CA VAL A 147 -1.74 10.10 -6.59
C VAL A 147 -0.40 9.53 -7.03
N LEU A 148 0.25 8.83 -6.13
CA LEU A 148 1.50 8.12 -6.39
C LEU A 148 1.27 6.63 -6.20
N THR A 149 2.11 5.80 -6.81
CA THR A 149 2.08 4.35 -6.61
C THR A 149 3.32 3.91 -5.84
N LEU A 150 3.10 3.31 -4.68
CA LEU A 150 4.15 2.64 -3.91
C LEU A 150 4.24 1.20 -4.39
N CYS A 151 5.33 0.89 -5.07
CA CYS A 151 5.61 -0.43 -5.61
C CYS A 151 6.63 -1.16 -4.74
N ALA A 152 6.46 -2.48 -4.61
CA ALA A 152 7.46 -3.36 -4.03
C ALA A 152 7.59 -4.64 -4.86
N SER A 153 8.79 -5.19 -4.97
CA SER A 153 9.04 -6.46 -5.66
C SER A 153 10.09 -7.28 -4.94
N LEU A 154 9.94 -8.60 -5.01
CA LEU A 154 10.91 -9.59 -4.55
C LEU A 154 11.41 -10.37 -5.76
N SER A 155 12.72 -10.54 -5.88
CA SER A 155 13.35 -11.31 -6.96
C SER A 155 14.32 -12.33 -6.40
N LYS A 156 14.43 -13.49 -7.08
CA LYS A 156 15.36 -14.59 -6.78
C LYS A 156 16.17 -14.89 -8.04
N GLY A 157 17.48 -14.84 -7.94
CA GLY A 157 18.35 -15.07 -9.09
C GLY A 157 18.13 -14.11 -10.28
N GLY A 158 17.50 -12.95 -10.07
CA GLY A 158 17.18 -11.96 -11.10
C GLY A 158 15.75 -12.04 -11.64
N GLU A 159 15.02 -13.11 -11.38
CA GLU A 159 13.62 -13.29 -11.73
C GLU A 159 12.70 -12.70 -10.64
N ILE A 160 11.65 -11.96 -11.04
CA ILE A 160 10.66 -11.44 -10.10
C ILE A 160 9.72 -12.58 -9.71
N ILE A 161 9.67 -12.90 -8.42
CA ILE A 161 8.82 -13.95 -7.85
C ILE A 161 7.57 -13.38 -7.17
N GLU A 162 7.59 -12.09 -6.82
CA GLU A 162 6.44 -11.40 -6.20
C GLU A 162 6.51 -9.90 -6.47
N GLN A 163 5.35 -9.27 -6.63
CA GLN A 163 5.21 -7.83 -6.81
C GLN A 163 3.93 -7.32 -6.17
N SER A 164 4.01 -6.16 -5.53
CA SER A 164 2.86 -5.49 -4.93
C SER A 164 2.85 -3.99 -5.24
N GLN A 165 1.65 -3.42 -5.27
CA GLN A 165 1.42 -2.00 -5.51
C GLN A 165 0.37 -1.47 -4.53
N ILE A 166 0.58 -0.27 -4.02
CA ILE A 166 -0.31 0.42 -3.10
C ILE A 166 -0.38 1.89 -3.52
N PRO A 167 -1.56 2.46 -3.69
CA PRO A 167 -1.68 3.88 -3.98
C PRO A 167 -1.38 4.73 -2.74
N VAL A 168 -0.77 5.87 -2.97
CA VAL A 168 -0.42 6.89 -1.97
C VAL A 168 -1.03 8.21 -2.39
N TYR A 169 -1.96 8.71 -1.60
CA TYR A 169 -2.65 9.97 -1.86
C TYR A 169 -1.88 11.14 -1.26
N VAL A 170 -1.62 12.15 -2.07
CA VAL A 170 -0.99 13.41 -1.66
C VAL A 170 -2.02 14.53 -1.82
N GLY A 171 -2.40 15.14 -0.71
CA GLY A 171 -3.36 16.24 -0.68
C GLY A 171 -2.73 17.55 -0.23
N VAL A 172 -3.24 18.68 -0.71
CA VAL A 172 -2.85 20.00 -0.21
C VAL A 172 -3.58 20.32 1.09
N LYS A 173 -2.98 21.14 1.95
CA LYS A 173 -3.47 21.42 3.30
C LYS A 173 -4.94 21.87 3.33
N GLY A 174 -5.37 22.74 2.41
CA GLY A 174 -6.76 23.20 2.34
C GLY A 174 -7.78 22.13 1.94
N MET A 175 -7.38 21.12 1.17
CA MET A 175 -8.25 19.98 0.83
C MET A 175 -8.44 19.06 2.04
N LEU A 176 -7.41 18.90 2.87
CA LEU A 176 -7.46 18.06 4.06
C LEU A 176 -8.09 18.78 5.25
N GLU A 177 -7.89 20.10 5.40
CA GLU A 177 -8.55 20.91 6.45
C GLU A 177 -10.05 21.09 6.19
N ALA A 178 -10.49 21.12 4.93
CA ALA A 178 -11.93 21.14 4.60
C ALA A 178 -12.64 19.81 4.88
N ALA A 179 -11.86 18.75 5.18
CA ALA A 179 -12.34 17.40 5.48
C ALA A 179 -12.31 17.09 7.00
N PHE A 180 -11.81 17.99 7.84
CA PHE A 180 -11.84 17.96 9.30
C PHE A 180 -12.68 19.12 9.85
#